data_d15467b04e7821d630ee6cb2ea994b7b
#
_entry.id   d15467b04e7821d630ee6cb2ea994b7b
#
_cell.length_a   1.000
_cell.length_b   1.000
_cell.length_c   1.000
_cell.angle_alpha   90.00
_cell.angle_beta   90.00
_cell.angle_gamma   90.00
#
_symmetry.space_group_name_H-M   'P 1'
#
loop_
_entity.id
_entity.type
_entity.pdbx_description
1 polymer ?
#
loop_
_entity_poly.entity_id
_entity_poly.type
_entity_poly.pdbx_seq_one_letter_code
_entity_poly.pdbx_strand_id
1 'polypeptide(L)'
;MSAIELRGVDKQYPPREPGLAPQELLRGVDLEVRRGEFVAVEGQSGSGKSTLLHILGGLDREFAGEARVLGCDLRRVTDAELAALRHTQIGFVFQSFNLLPALSALENVLLPDFFGDGLPDAERRARDALERVGLADKAQARPALLSGGERQRVAIARALVARPPLLLADEPTGNLDARTGEGVIDLFRQLHREGMTLLIVTHEARVSHAATRVLVLREGCLHTEGAEAVETE
;
A
#
# COMPACT_ATOMS: atom_id res chain seq x y z
N MET A 1 16.58 -9.80 -6.50
CA MET A 1 15.36 -10.61 -6.27
C MET A 1 14.18 -9.65 -6.27
N SER A 2 13.13 -9.97 -7.01
CA SER A 2 11.94 -9.14 -7.10
C SER A 2 11.08 -9.27 -5.84
N ALA A 3 10.47 -8.16 -5.41
CA ALA A 3 9.45 -8.15 -4.36
C ALA A 3 8.06 -8.31 -4.96
N ILE A 4 7.84 -7.78 -6.17
CA ILE A 4 6.58 -7.83 -6.92
C ILE A 4 6.90 -8.21 -8.36
N GLU A 5 6.12 -9.13 -8.93
CA GLU A 5 6.16 -9.50 -10.34
C GLU A 5 4.72 -9.69 -10.82
N LEU A 6 4.30 -8.88 -11.81
CA LEU A 6 3.05 -9.04 -12.55
C LEU A 6 3.38 -9.31 -14.02
N ARG A 7 2.63 -10.21 -14.65
CA ARG A 7 2.74 -10.51 -16.08
C ARG A 7 1.37 -10.63 -16.70
N GLY A 8 1.07 -9.74 -17.64
CA GLY A 8 -0.17 -9.71 -18.38
C GLY A 8 -1.40 -9.69 -17.48
N VAL A 9 -1.38 -8.88 -16.42
CA VAL A 9 -2.49 -8.85 -15.46
C VAL A 9 -3.64 -8.03 -16.01
N ASP A 10 -4.81 -8.70 -16.15
CA ASP A 10 -6.07 -8.09 -16.51
C ASP A 10 -7.06 -8.14 -15.36
N LYS A 11 -7.82 -7.06 -15.17
CA LYS A 11 -8.90 -6.99 -14.18
C LYS A 11 -10.11 -6.28 -14.73
N GLN A 12 -11.25 -6.97 -14.61
CA GLN A 12 -12.56 -6.42 -14.94
C GLN A 12 -13.51 -6.61 -13.77
N TYR A 13 -14.40 -5.66 -13.56
CA TYR A 13 -15.55 -5.82 -12.66
C TYR A 13 -16.84 -6.02 -13.47
N PRO A 14 -17.77 -6.82 -12.96
CA PRO A 14 -19.05 -6.99 -13.60
C PRO A 14 -19.78 -5.65 -13.76
N PRO A 15 -20.64 -5.50 -14.75
CA PRO A 15 -21.38 -4.26 -14.97
C PRO A 15 -22.21 -3.91 -13.72
N ARG A 16 -22.25 -2.63 -13.36
CA ARG A 16 -23.04 -2.14 -12.22
C ARG A 16 -24.54 -2.23 -12.44
N GLU A 17 -24.98 -2.24 -13.70
CA GLU A 17 -26.36 -2.33 -14.11
C GLU A 17 -26.53 -3.35 -15.26
N PRO A 18 -27.65 -4.08 -15.33
CA PRO A 18 -27.93 -4.99 -16.44
C PRO A 18 -27.90 -4.24 -17.78
N GLY A 19 -27.14 -4.76 -18.75
CA GLY A 19 -27.01 -4.18 -20.09
C GLY A 19 -25.82 -3.24 -20.28
N LEU A 20 -25.06 -2.89 -19.24
CA LEU A 20 -23.79 -2.20 -19.39
C LEU A 20 -22.64 -3.19 -19.66
N ALA A 21 -21.58 -2.72 -20.31
CA ALA A 21 -20.34 -3.49 -20.46
C ALA A 21 -19.60 -3.62 -19.10
N PRO A 22 -18.85 -4.71 -18.89
CA PRO A 22 -17.94 -4.83 -17.76
C PRO A 22 -16.96 -3.64 -17.72
N GLN A 23 -16.65 -3.21 -16.51
CA GLN A 23 -15.65 -2.14 -16.33
C GLN A 23 -14.25 -2.77 -16.31
N GLU A 24 -13.49 -2.55 -17.35
CA GLU A 24 -12.10 -2.97 -17.44
C GLU A 24 -11.21 -1.93 -16.74
N LEU A 25 -10.45 -2.35 -15.75
CA LEU A 25 -9.61 -1.48 -14.93
C LEU A 25 -8.12 -1.71 -15.10
N LEU A 26 -7.71 -2.95 -15.43
CA LEU A 26 -6.32 -3.27 -15.76
C LEU A 26 -6.30 -4.08 -17.03
N ARG A 27 -5.32 -3.79 -17.92
CA ARG A 27 -5.17 -4.38 -19.25
C ARG A 27 -3.72 -4.79 -19.46
N GLY A 28 -3.44 -6.08 -19.41
CA GLY A 28 -2.13 -6.64 -19.69
C GLY A 28 -1.01 -6.00 -18.86
N VAL A 29 -1.25 -5.71 -17.59
CA VAL A 29 -0.28 -5.00 -16.74
C VAL A 29 0.92 -5.87 -16.45
N ASP A 30 2.10 -5.39 -16.87
CA ASP A 30 3.40 -5.93 -16.50
C ASP A 30 4.07 -5.01 -15.47
N LEU A 31 4.57 -5.57 -14.37
CA LEU A 31 5.25 -4.83 -13.32
C LEU A 31 6.31 -5.68 -12.66
N GLU A 32 7.51 -5.15 -12.54
CA GLU A 32 8.54 -5.69 -11.67
C GLU A 32 8.98 -4.63 -10.66
N VAL A 33 8.96 -4.96 -9.36
CA VAL A 33 9.53 -4.14 -8.28
C VAL A 33 10.59 -4.94 -7.55
N ARG A 34 11.80 -4.41 -7.47
CA ARG A 34 12.92 -5.05 -6.77
C ARG A 34 12.83 -4.80 -5.27
N ARG A 35 13.42 -5.71 -4.48
CA ARG A 35 13.53 -5.47 -3.03
C ARG A 35 14.31 -4.20 -2.74
N GLY A 36 13.84 -3.41 -1.79
CA GLY A 36 14.42 -2.12 -1.42
C GLY A 36 14.16 -1.00 -2.42
N GLU A 37 13.29 -1.19 -3.40
CA GLU A 37 12.89 -0.13 -4.35
C GLU A 37 11.72 0.68 -3.78
N PHE A 38 11.70 1.98 -4.06
CA PHE A 38 10.55 2.85 -3.80
C PHE A 38 9.90 3.22 -5.12
N VAL A 39 8.75 2.65 -5.41
CA VAL A 39 7.97 2.88 -6.63
C VAL A 39 6.71 3.68 -6.32
N ALA A 40 6.47 4.73 -7.07
CA ALA A 40 5.18 5.42 -7.11
C ALA A 40 4.43 5.04 -8.39
N VAL A 41 3.12 4.78 -8.25
CA VAL A 41 2.20 4.60 -9.37
C VAL A 41 1.24 5.77 -9.40
N GLU A 42 1.40 6.63 -10.38
CA GLU A 42 0.52 7.76 -10.63
C GLU A 42 -0.67 7.37 -11.51
N GLY A 43 -1.73 8.16 -11.45
CA GLY A 43 -2.87 8.05 -12.34
C GLY A 43 -4.06 8.85 -11.86
N GLN A 44 -4.99 9.12 -12.75
CA GLN A 44 -6.23 9.82 -12.43
C GLN A 44 -7.12 9.02 -11.47
N SER A 45 -8.08 9.66 -10.84
CA SER A 45 -9.10 8.95 -10.04
C SER A 45 -9.85 7.95 -10.94
N GLY A 46 -10.02 6.73 -10.45
CA GLY A 46 -10.69 5.66 -11.21
C GLY A 46 -9.80 4.94 -12.24
N SER A 47 -8.51 5.25 -12.37
CA SER A 47 -7.61 4.58 -13.33
C SER A 47 -7.26 3.13 -12.97
N GLY A 48 -7.66 2.61 -11.80
CA GLY A 48 -7.37 1.25 -11.36
C GLY A 48 -6.23 1.12 -10.34
N LYS A 49 -5.68 2.24 -9.81
CA LYS A 49 -4.56 2.23 -8.83
C LYS A 49 -4.85 1.42 -7.57
N SER A 50 -5.99 1.67 -6.92
CA SER A 50 -6.39 0.91 -5.73
C SER A 50 -6.67 -0.56 -6.06
N THR A 51 -7.20 -0.86 -7.25
CA THR A 51 -7.40 -2.23 -7.73
C THR A 51 -6.06 -2.96 -7.89
N LEU A 52 -5.07 -2.31 -8.51
CA LEU A 52 -3.71 -2.84 -8.60
C LEU A 52 -3.15 -3.15 -7.20
N LEU A 53 -3.31 -2.23 -6.27
CA LEU A 53 -2.83 -2.37 -4.90
C LEU A 53 -3.57 -3.49 -4.14
N HIS A 54 -4.90 -3.65 -4.36
CA HIS A 54 -5.67 -4.75 -3.79
C HIS A 54 -5.23 -6.12 -4.34
N ILE A 55 -4.90 -6.22 -5.62
CA ILE A 55 -4.32 -7.46 -6.20
C ILE A 55 -2.98 -7.74 -5.53
N LEU A 56 -2.06 -6.78 -5.50
CA LEU A 56 -0.73 -6.94 -4.90
C LEU A 56 -0.79 -7.33 -3.42
N GLY A 57 -1.79 -6.85 -2.71
CA GLY A 57 -2.02 -7.21 -1.32
C GLY A 57 -2.79 -8.52 -1.11
N GLY A 58 -3.18 -9.19 -2.19
CA GLY A 58 -4.00 -10.39 -2.10
C GLY A 58 -5.38 -10.16 -1.49
N LEU A 59 -5.92 -8.95 -1.62
CA LEU A 59 -7.29 -8.61 -1.23
C LEU A 59 -8.29 -8.90 -2.36
N ASP A 60 -7.81 -8.84 -3.61
CA ASP A 60 -8.58 -9.22 -4.80
C ASP A 60 -7.82 -10.31 -5.56
N ARG A 61 -8.44 -11.49 -5.74
CA ARG A 61 -7.87 -12.65 -6.43
C ARG A 61 -8.52 -12.93 -7.79
N GLU A 62 -9.53 -12.17 -8.15
CA GLU A 62 -10.26 -12.32 -9.39
C GLU A 62 -9.61 -11.50 -10.51
N PHE A 63 -8.50 -11.96 -11.05
CA PHE A 63 -7.77 -11.36 -12.17
C PHE A 63 -7.23 -12.44 -13.10
N ALA A 64 -6.93 -12.08 -14.37
CA ALA A 64 -6.18 -12.91 -15.30
C ALA A 64 -4.68 -12.56 -15.27
N GLY A 65 -3.84 -13.40 -15.85
CA GLY A 65 -2.39 -13.22 -15.83
C GLY A 65 -1.72 -13.84 -14.61
N GLU A 66 -0.49 -13.42 -14.34
CA GLU A 66 0.34 -13.91 -13.22
C GLU A 66 0.66 -12.78 -12.26
N ALA A 67 0.54 -13.03 -10.95
CA ALA A 67 0.92 -12.10 -9.91
C ALA A 67 1.68 -12.82 -8.81
N ARG A 68 2.93 -12.39 -8.57
CA ARG A 68 3.77 -12.89 -7.49
C ARG A 68 4.20 -11.75 -6.58
N VAL A 69 4.04 -11.95 -5.29
CA VAL A 69 4.47 -10.99 -4.27
C VAL A 69 5.32 -11.71 -3.23
N LEU A 70 6.53 -11.22 -3.02
CA LEU A 70 7.54 -11.81 -2.14
C LEU A 70 7.80 -13.32 -2.42
N GLY A 71 7.67 -13.72 -3.68
CA GLY A 71 7.84 -15.08 -4.14
C GLY A 71 6.57 -15.95 -4.10
N CYS A 72 5.48 -15.47 -3.48
CA CYS A 72 4.19 -16.17 -3.41
C CYS A 72 3.36 -15.89 -4.67
N ASP A 73 2.88 -16.93 -5.36
CA ASP A 73 1.92 -16.83 -6.47
C ASP A 73 0.51 -16.61 -5.89
N LEU A 74 -0.02 -15.40 -6.03
CA LEU A 74 -1.27 -14.98 -5.39
C LEU A 74 -2.51 -15.76 -5.85
N ARG A 75 -2.45 -16.43 -7.00
CA ARG A 75 -3.56 -17.26 -7.51
C ARG A 75 -3.51 -18.70 -6.98
N ARG A 76 -2.33 -19.18 -6.58
CA ARG A 76 -2.12 -20.59 -6.21
C ARG A 76 -2.08 -20.82 -4.71
N VAL A 77 -1.70 -19.81 -3.94
CA VAL A 77 -1.65 -19.92 -2.47
C VAL A 77 -3.06 -20.06 -1.88
N THR A 78 -3.16 -20.77 -0.79
CA THR A 78 -4.40 -20.91 -0.01
C THR A 78 -4.76 -19.61 0.70
N ASP A 79 -6.00 -19.48 1.17
CA ASP A 79 -6.44 -18.30 1.93
C ASP A 79 -5.66 -18.15 3.25
N ALA A 80 -5.27 -19.25 3.88
CA ALA A 80 -4.46 -19.25 5.10
C ALA A 80 -3.03 -18.71 4.82
N GLU A 81 -2.37 -19.18 3.75
CA GLU A 81 -1.05 -18.70 3.34
C GLU A 81 -1.10 -17.22 2.96
N LEU A 82 -2.17 -16.80 2.28
CA LEU A 82 -2.36 -15.40 1.92
C LEU A 82 -2.62 -14.51 3.14
N ALA A 83 -3.38 -15.01 4.11
CA ALA A 83 -3.56 -14.31 5.39
C ALA A 83 -2.23 -14.18 6.16
N ALA A 84 -1.42 -15.23 6.21
CA ALA A 84 -0.09 -15.21 6.81
C ALA A 84 0.85 -14.22 6.09
N LEU A 85 0.84 -14.18 4.74
CA LEU A 85 1.59 -13.23 3.94
C LEU A 85 1.21 -11.77 4.28
N ARG A 86 -0.10 -11.46 4.32
CA ARG A 86 -0.58 -10.14 4.70
C ARG A 86 -0.22 -9.78 6.13
N HIS A 87 -0.33 -10.73 7.04
CA HIS A 87 -0.06 -10.50 8.46
C HIS A 87 1.40 -10.20 8.75
N THR A 88 2.33 -10.91 8.10
CA THR A 88 3.75 -10.87 8.47
C THR A 88 4.66 -10.15 7.49
N GLN A 89 4.27 -10.05 6.22
CA GLN A 89 5.18 -9.61 5.16
C GLN A 89 4.71 -8.40 4.36
N ILE A 90 3.44 -8.00 4.50
CA ILE A 90 2.89 -6.83 3.81
C ILE A 90 2.30 -5.86 4.81
N GLY A 91 2.82 -4.63 4.84
CA GLY A 91 2.19 -3.52 5.53
C GLY A 91 1.23 -2.78 4.60
N PHE A 92 0.04 -2.43 5.10
CA PHE A 92 -0.95 -1.64 4.35
C PHE A 92 -1.18 -0.29 4.98
N VAL A 93 -1.15 0.77 4.16
CA VAL A 93 -1.53 2.13 4.54
C VAL A 93 -2.64 2.60 3.59
N PHE A 94 -3.77 3.01 4.15
CA PHE A 94 -4.93 3.48 3.39
C PHE A 94 -5.13 4.99 3.54
N GLN A 95 -5.75 5.61 2.56
CA GLN A 95 -6.12 7.02 2.57
C GLN A 95 -7.00 7.40 3.77
N SER A 96 -7.94 6.54 4.15
CA SER A 96 -8.92 6.78 5.22
C SER A 96 -8.43 6.39 6.61
N PHE A 97 -7.11 6.20 6.83
CA PHE A 97 -6.48 5.79 8.09
C PHE A 97 -6.99 4.43 8.63
N ASN A 98 -8.28 4.15 8.56
CA ASN A 98 -8.97 2.94 9.04
C ASN A 98 -8.60 2.60 10.51
N LEU A 99 -8.57 3.62 11.36
CA LEU A 99 -8.38 3.45 12.80
C LEU A 99 -9.72 3.17 13.47
N LEU A 100 -9.72 2.28 14.46
CA LEU A 100 -10.87 2.03 15.31
C LEU A 100 -10.99 3.16 16.34
N PRO A 101 -12.08 3.95 16.33
CA PRO A 101 -12.18 5.16 17.14
C PRO A 101 -12.29 4.90 18.66
N ALA A 102 -12.71 3.69 19.03
CA ALA A 102 -12.81 3.26 20.42
C ALA A 102 -11.46 2.89 21.06
N LEU A 103 -10.46 2.57 20.24
CA LEU A 103 -9.14 2.13 20.65
C LEU A 103 -8.14 3.29 20.71
N SER A 104 -7.17 3.21 21.63
CA SER A 104 -6.01 4.10 21.65
C SER A 104 -5.10 3.91 20.43
N ALA A 105 -4.10 4.77 20.25
CA ALA A 105 -3.09 4.63 19.18
C ALA A 105 -2.34 3.30 19.33
N LEU A 106 -1.91 2.95 20.54
CA LEU A 106 -1.22 1.68 20.82
C LEU A 106 -2.09 0.47 20.49
N GLU A 107 -3.35 0.47 20.92
CA GLU A 107 -4.28 -0.62 20.63
C GLU A 107 -4.59 -0.74 19.13
N ASN A 108 -4.69 0.38 18.41
CA ASN A 108 -4.81 0.37 16.94
C ASN A 108 -3.57 -0.24 16.25
N VAL A 109 -2.37 0.04 16.76
CA VAL A 109 -1.13 -0.54 16.22
C VAL A 109 -1.03 -2.03 16.54
N LEU A 110 -1.59 -2.49 17.66
CA LEU A 110 -1.65 -3.89 18.04
C LEU A 110 -2.69 -4.72 17.27
N LEU A 111 -3.62 -4.09 16.54
CA LEU A 111 -4.68 -4.83 15.84
C LEU A 111 -4.19 -6.02 15.00
N PRO A 112 -3.08 -5.93 14.23
CA PRO A 112 -2.60 -7.09 13.49
C PRO A 112 -2.29 -8.30 14.37
N ASP A 113 -1.86 -8.11 15.60
CA ASP A 113 -1.55 -9.19 16.54
C ASP A 113 -2.74 -10.11 16.84
N PHE A 114 -3.97 -9.56 16.78
CA PHE A 114 -5.21 -10.31 17.05
C PHE A 114 -5.69 -11.18 15.86
N PHE A 115 -5.12 -11.00 14.67
CA PHE A 115 -5.60 -11.64 13.43
C PHE A 115 -4.66 -12.73 12.90
N GLY A 116 -3.82 -13.33 13.74
CA GLY A 116 -2.88 -14.37 13.35
C GLY A 116 -2.42 -15.18 14.56
N ASP A 117 -1.29 -15.85 14.42
CA ASP A 117 -0.68 -16.63 15.50
C ASP A 117 -0.03 -15.75 16.59
N GLY A 118 -0.30 -14.44 16.57
CA GLY A 118 0.33 -13.44 17.41
C GLY A 118 1.73 -13.03 16.93
N LEU A 119 2.15 -11.84 17.35
CA LEU A 119 3.49 -11.33 17.08
C LEU A 119 4.36 -11.49 18.32
N PRO A 120 5.59 -12.04 18.21
CA PRO A 120 6.51 -12.08 19.33
C PRO A 120 6.72 -10.67 19.90
N ASP A 121 6.57 -10.48 21.21
CA ASP A 121 6.71 -9.19 21.89
C ASP A 121 5.82 -8.07 21.29
N ALA A 122 4.57 -8.37 20.95
CA ALA A 122 3.66 -7.48 20.20
C ALA A 122 3.58 -6.06 20.80
N GLU A 123 3.43 -5.94 22.11
CA GLU A 123 3.33 -4.63 22.77
C GLU A 123 4.64 -3.82 22.64
N ARG A 124 5.79 -4.45 22.78
CA ARG A 124 7.09 -3.80 22.56
C ARG A 124 7.22 -3.32 21.13
N ARG A 125 6.91 -4.20 20.15
CA ARG A 125 6.93 -3.83 18.72
C ARG A 125 5.97 -2.68 18.39
N ALA A 126 4.80 -2.65 19.00
CA ALA A 126 3.85 -1.56 18.80
C ALA A 126 4.36 -0.23 19.37
N ARG A 127 5.01 -0.24 20.53
CA ARG A 127 5.67 0.94 21.11
C ARG A 127 6.83 1.41 20.25
N ASP A 128 7.70 0.49 19.82
CA ASP A 128 8.80 0.78 18.89
C ASP A 128 8.27 1.40 17.56
N ALA A 129 7.15 0.87 17.03
CA ALA A 129 6.54 1.39 15.82
C ALA A 129 5.97 2.81 16.02
N LEU A 130 5.35 3.10 17.16
CA LEU A 130 4.87 4.45 17.51
C LEU A 130 6.04 5.43 17.71
N GLU A 131 7.14 4.99 18.30
CA GLU A 131 8.36 5.80 18.43
C GLU A 131 8.96 6.14 17.07
N ARG A 132 9.05 5.16 16.16
CA ARG A 132 9.55 5.37 14.79
C ARG A 132 8.77 6.42 14.00
N VAL A 133 7.46 6.55 14.27
CA VAL A 133 6.62 7.56 13.62
C VAL A 133 6.50 8.86 14.46
N GLY A 134 7.26 8.99 15.57
CA GLY A 134 7.28 10.19 16.41
C GLY A 134 6.02 10.37 17.25
N LEU A 135 5.40 9.28 17.72
CA LEU A 135 4.15 9.29 18.50
C LEU A 135 4.25 8.48 19.81
N ALA A 136 5.45 8.33 20.37
CA ALA A 136 5.64 7.60 21.62
C ALA A 136 4.79 8.20 22.78
N ASP A 137 4.71 9.54 22.86
CA ASP A 137 3.94 10.28 23.87
C ASP A 137 2.42 10.23 23.63
N LYS A 138 1.97 9.80 22.46
CA LYS A 138 0.56 9.70 22.05
C LYS A 138 0.00 8.28 22.11
N ALA A 139 0.75 7.31 22.64
CA ALA A 139 0.37 5.89 22.65
C ALA A 139 -1.03 5.64 23.25
N GLN A 140 -1.43 6.39 24.26
CA GLN A 140 -2.74 6.27 24.93
C GLN A 140 -3.83 7.18 24.34
N ALA A 141 -3.49 8.04 23.38
CA ALA A 141 -4.46 8.94 22.76
C ALA A 141 -5.42 8.17 21.84
N ARG A 142 -6.70 8.48 21.88
CA ARG A 142 -7.70 7.97 20.94
C ARG A 142 -7.65 8.77 19.64
N PRO A 143 -8.08 8.18 18.49
CA PRO A 143 -8.08 8.86 17.19
C PRO A 143 -8.75 10.24 17.18
N ALA A 144 -9.79 10.44 17.98
CA ALA A 144 -10.49 11.73 18.11
C ALA A 144 -9.61 12.85 18.68
N LEU A 145 -8.55 12.51 19.42
CA LEU A 145 -7.60 13.47 20.01
C LEU A 145 -6.35 13.69 19.17
N LEU A 146 -6.27 13.03 18.00
CA LEU A 146 -5.14 13.08 17.08
C LEU A 146 -5.48 13.95 15.86
N SER A 147 -4.50 14.74 15.41
CA SER A 147 -4.57 15.43 14.13
C SER A 147 -4.63 14.43 12.95
N GLY A 148 -4.99 14.89 11.74
CA GLY A 148 -4.99 14.06 10.55
C GLY A 148 -3.66 13.35 10.30
N GLY A 149 -2.55 14.08 10.40
CA GLY A 149 -1.21 13.51 10.23
C GLY A 149 -0.79 12.57 11.35
N GLU A 150 -1.20 12.82 12.60
CA GLU A 150 -0.97 11.86 13.69
C GLU A 150 -1.75 10.57 13.45
N ARG A 151 -3.02 10.66 13.01
CA ARG A 151 -3.81 9.47 12.63
C ARG A 151 -3.14 8.68 11.52
N GLN A 152 -2.63 9.36 10.49
CA GLN A 152 -1.91 8.69 9.40
C GLN A 152 -0.63 8.02 9.91
N ARG A 153 0.14 8.68 10.78
CA ARG A 153 1.32 8.07 11.39
C ARG A 153 0.98 6.85 12.27
N VAL A 154 -0.14 6.86 12.99
CA VAL A 154 -0.63 5.66 13.69
C VAL A 154 -0.97 4.54 12.70
N ALA A 155 -1.62 4.83 11.56
CA ALA A 155 -1.89 3.84 10.52
C ALA A 155 -0.60 3.26 9.91
N ILE A 156 0.43 4.11 9.72
CA ILE A 156 1.75 3.65 9.27
C ILE A 156 2.42 2.79 10.35
N ALA A 157 2.40 3.19 11.64
CA ALA A 157 2.93 2.39 12.73
C ALA A 157 2.26 1.01 12.80
N ARG A 158 0.93 0.94 12.62
CA ARG A 158 0.20 -0.32 12.50
C ARG A 158 0.70 -1.18 11.34
N ALA A 159 0.95 -0.59 10.19
CA ALA A 159 1.50 -1.30 9.04
C ALA A 159 2.93 -1.82 9.28
N LEU A 160 3.69 -1.17 10.17
CA LEU A 160 5.09 -1.51 10.47
C LEU A 160 5.28 -2.49 11.63
N VAL A 161 4.26 -2.77 12.45
CA VAL A 161 4.39 -3.55 13.70
C VAL A 161 4.93 -4.96 13.46
N ALA A 162 4.54 -5.60 12.36
CA ALA A 162 5.06 -6.91 11.95
C ALA A 162 6.49 -6.84 11.35
N ARG A 163 7.04 -5.64 11.12
CA ARG A 163 8.31 -5.39 10.41
C ARG A 163 8.30 -5.99 9.00
N PRO A 164 7.30 -5.66 8.17
CA PRO A 164 7.16 -6.25 6.85
C PRO A 164 8.27 -5.77 5.90
N PRO A 165 8.74 -6.61 4.95
CA PRO A 165 9.69 -6.20 3.91
C PRO A 165 9.05 -5.36 2.80
N LEU A 166 7.71 -5.33 2.70
CA LEU A 166 6.95 -4.61 1.68
C LEU A 166 5.86 -3.75 2.33
N LEU A 167 5.80 -2.48 1.93
CA LEU A 167 4.72 -1.56 2.29
C LEU A 167 3.95 -1.16 1.03
N LEU A 168 2.65 -1.37 1.07
CA LEU A 168 1.69 -0.94 0.05
C LEU A 168 0.88 0.25 0.60
N ALA A 169 0.84 1.37 -0.11
CA ALA A 169 0.12 2.55 0.36
C ALA A 169 -0.82 3.10 -0.72
N ASP A 170 -2.08 3.33 -0.35
CA ASP A 170 -3.11 3.92 -1.19
C ASP A 170 -3.37 5.36 -0.76
N GLU A 171 -2.96 6.34 -1.61
CA GLU A 171 -3.15 7.78 -1.40
C GLU A 171 -2.80 8.24 0.04
N PRO A 172 -1.60 7.91 0.56
CA PRO A 172 -1.31 8.03 1.99
C PRO A 172 -1.27 9.47 2.52
N THR A 173 -1.28 10.47 1.64
CA THR A 173 -1.28 11.90 1.98
C THR A 173 -2.55 12.62 1.54
N GLY A 174 -3.44 11.96 0.81
CA GLY A 174 -4.59 12.57 0.14
C GLY A 174 -5.60 13.28 1.06
N ASN A 175 -5.61 12.96 2.36
CA ASN A 175 -6.46 13.60 3.37
C ASN A 175 -5.69 14.57 4.30
N LEU A 176 -4.46 14.95 3.92
CA LEU A 176 -3.58 15.78 4.75
C LEU A 176 -3.31 17.13 4.09
N ASP A 177 -3.14 18.16 4.91
CA ASP A 177 -2.59 19.43 4.43
C ASP A 177 -1.13 19.26 3.97
N ALA A 178 -0.64 20.22 3.19
CA ALA A 178 0.68 20.14 2.56
C ALA A 178 1.83 19.92 3.55
N ARG A 179 1.80 20.63 4.69
CA ARG A 179 2.86 20.56 5.70
C ARG A 179 2.87 19.20 6.42
N THR A 180 1.70 18.72 6.77
CA THR A 180 1.51 17.43 7.44
C THR A 180 1.85 16.26 6.50
N GLY A 181 1.46 16.38 5.23
CA GLY A 181 1.79 15.40 4.19
C GLY A 181 3.29 15.25 3.97
N GLU A 182 4.07 16.37 4.00
CA GLU A 182 5.52 16.30 3.85
C GLU A 182 6.17 15.47 4.96
N GLY A 183 5.72 15.59 6.21
CA GLY A 183 6.21 14.74 7.31
C GLY A 183 5.93 13.25 7.11
N VAL A 184 4.86 12.89 6.41
CA VAL A 184 4.57 11.49 6.04
C VAL A 184 5.47 11.04 4.89
N ILE A 185 5.73 11.91 3.91
CA ILE A 185 6.65 11.63 2.80
C ILE A 185 8.08 11.43 3.32
N ASP A 186 8.53 12.24 4.26
CA ASP A 186 9.85 12.08 4.89
C ASP A 186 9.98 10.75 5.63
N LEU A 187 8.90 10.29 6.28
CA LEU A 187 8.87 8.97 6.89
C LEU A 187 9.03 7.86 5.85
N PHE A 188 8.37 7.94 4.68
CA PHE A 188 8.56 6.97 3.60
C PHE A 188 10.00 7.00 3.04
N ARG A 189 10.61 8.18 2.88
CA ARG A 189 12.03 8.32 2.50
C ARG A 189 12.95 7.64 3.52
N GLN A 190 12.65 7.77 4.81
CA GLN A 190 13.40 7.12 5.87
C GLN A 190 13.27 5.59 5.79
N LEU A 191 12.04 5.06 5.69
CA LEU A 191 11.77 3.62 5.57
C LEU A 191 12.48 3.01 4.35
N HIS A 192 12.47 3.73 3.22
CA HIS A 192 13.20 3.32 2.03
C HIS A 192 14.71 3.26 2.27
N ARG A 193 15.31 4.29 2.90
CA ARG A 193 16.74 4.28 3.26
C ARG A 193 17.14 3.14 4.19
N GLU A 194 16.21 2.67 5.01
CA GLU A 194 16.37 1.48 5.87
C GLU A 194 16.22 0.16 5.11
N GLY A 195 16.01 0.20 3.79
CA GLY A 195 15.93 -0.98 2.91
C GLY A 195 14.53 -1.55 2.71
N MET A 196 13.47 -0.88 3.18
CA MET A 196 12.09 -1.30 2.95
C MET A 196 11.70 -1.12 1.48
N THR A 197 10.97 -2.09 0.93
CA THR A 197 10.34 -1.96 -0.38
C THR A 197 9.03 -1.19 -0.23
N LEU A 198 8.83 -0.14 -1.03
CA LEU A 198 7.62 0.69 -1.00
C LEU A 198 6.97 0.70 -2.38
N LEU A 199 5.66 0.45 -2.43
CA LEU A 199 4.83 0.76 -3.60
C LEU A 199 3.68 1.64 -3.13
N ILE A 200 3.64 2.87 -3.64
CA ILE A 200 2.65 3.87 -3.28
C ILE A 200 1.85 4.25 -4.51
N VAL A 201 0.54 4.14 -4.45
CA VAL A 201 -0.33 4.70 -5.48
C VAL A 201 -0.80 6.07 -5.05
N THR A 202 -0.74 7.04 -5.98
CA THR A 202 -1.03 8.44 -5.66
C THR A 202 -1.40 9.25 -6.91
N HIS A 203 -1.98 10.42 -6.70
CA HIS A 203 -2.11 11.48 -7.72
C HIS A 203 -1.30 12.74 -7.31
N GLU A 204 -0.56 12.67 -6.19
CA GLU A 204 0.21 13.80 -5.68
C GLU A 204 1.67 13.74 -6.15
N ALA A 205 2.09 14.71 -6.96
CA ALA A 205 3.47 14.81 -7.46
C ALA A 205 4.54 14.82 -6.35
N ARG A 206 4.20 15.36 -5.15
CA ARG A 206 5.12 15.36 -3.99
C ARG A 206 5.54 13.96 -3.57
N VAL A 207 4.60 13.01 -3.62
CA VAL A 207 4.85 11.61 -3.25
C VAL A 207 5.68 10.95 -4.34
N SER A 208 5.33 11.18 -5.61
CA SER A 208 6.06 10.60 -6.75
C SER A 208 7.51 11.09 -6.81
N HIS A 209 7.73 12.37 -6.56
CA HIS A 209 9.10 12.93 -6.49
C HIS A 209 9.96 12.33 -5.36
N ALA A 210 9.35 11.70 -4.35
CA ALA A 210 10.08 11.00 -3.30
C ALA A 210 10.49 9.57 -3.70
N ALA A 211 9.84 9.01 -4.71
CA ALA A 211 10.10 7.66 -5.20
C ALA A 211 11.37 7.59 -6.05
N THR A 212 11.95 6.40 -6.14
CA THR A 212 13.12 6.14 -7.00
C THR A 212 12.71 5.83 -8.44
N ARG A 213 11.45 5.44 -8.64
CA ARG A 213 10.85 5.21 -9.96
C ARG A 213 9.37 5.57 -9.93
N VAL A 214 8.92 6.24 -10.98
CA VAL A 214 7.53 6.60 -11.18
C VAL A 214 6.98 5.83 -12.38
N LEU A 215 5.79 5.28 -12.20
CA LEU A 215 4.99 4.62 -13.23
C LEU A 215 3.65 5.35 -13.35
N VAL A 216 3.08 5.37 -14.53
CA VAL A 216 1.79 6.01 -14.78
C VAL A 216 0.78 4.94 -15.21
N LEU A 217 -0.30 4.80 -14.44
CA LEU A 217 -1.44 3.95 -14.79
C LEU A 217 -2.47 4.78 -15.54
N ARG A 218 -2.56 4.54 -16.85
CA ARG A 218 -3.47 5.24 -17.76
C ARG A 218 -4.23 4.23 -18.60
N GLU A 219 -5.55 4.37 -18.67
CA GLU A 219 -6.44 3.51 -19.47
C GLU A 219 -6.26 2.00 -19.21
N GLY A 220 -5.95 1.66 -17.96
CA GLY A 220 -5.71 0.28 -17.53
C GLY A 220 -4.31 -0.26 -17.81
N CYS A 221 -3.45 0.49 -18.52
CA CYS A 221 -2.08 0.11 -18.84
C CYS A 221 -1.08 0.85 -17.95
N LEU A 222 0.02 0.19 -17.60
CA LEU A 222 1.11 0.75 -16.80
C LEU A 222 2.26 1.19 -17.72
N HIS A 223 2.65 2.47 -17.61
CA HIS A 223 3.72 3.07 -18.40
C HIS A 223 4.84 3.57 -17.50
N THR A 224 6.07 3.51 -17.98
CA THR A 224 7.19 4.20 -17.31
C THR A 224 7.10 5.70 -17.62
N GLU A 225 7.29 6.56 -16.62
CA GLU A 225 7.36 8.00 -16.84
C GLU A 225 8.48 8.32 -17.83
N GLY A 226 8.18 9.11 -18.89
CA GLY A 226 9.13 9.44 -19.96
C GLY A 226 9.07 8.55 -21.21
N ALA A 227 8.29 7.49 -21.24
CA ALA A 227 7.94 6.79 -22.49
C ALA A 227 6.75 7.52 -23.13
N GLU A 228 7.01 8.62 -23.84
CA GLU A 228 6.02 9.19 -24.75
C GLU A 228 5.62 8.11 -25.76
N ALA A 229 4.31 7.90 -25.90
CA ALA A 229 3.78 7.06 -26.97
C ALA A 229 4.33 7.60 -28.31
N VAL A 230 5.22 6.83 -28.93
CA VAL A 230 5.47 6.99 -30.37
C VAL A 230 4.18 6.53 -31.02
N GLU A 231 3.27 7.49 -31.26
CA GLU A 231 2.15 7.28 -32.16
C GLU A 231 2.75 6.93 -33.52
N THR A 232 2.68 5.67 -33.90
CA THR A 232 2.85 5.24 -35.30
C THR A 232 1.62 5.71 -36.05
N GLU A 233 1.82 6.73 -36.90
CA GLU A 233 0.92 7.10 -38.00
C GLU A 233 0.65 5.92 -38.94
#